data_60ad0682f3209d542d33fc0aaef47802
#
_entry.id   60ad0682f3209d542d33fc0aaef47802
#
_cell.length_a   1.000
_cell.length_b   1.000
_cell.length_c   1.000
_cell.angle_alpha   90.00
_cell.angle_beta   90.00
_cell.angle_gamma   90.00
#
_symmetry.space_group_name_H-M   'P 1'
#
loop_
_entity.id
_entity.type
_entity.pdbx_description
1 polymer ?
#
loop_
_entity_poly.entity_id
_entity_poly.type
_entity_poly.pdbx_seq_one_letter_code
_entity_poly.pdbx_strand_id
1 'polypeptide(L)'
;MIKRLLLFAAVITFSVEDVFAVEPTIVTHIGNITVEAGETAVLPCSVDNLGGYLVVWTDKWSTILTYDISIIIDDDRISIIRPSPVDWNLVFRNIKYNDAGNYTCQINTRPVKFRQSGCMF
;
A
#
# COMPACT_ATOMS: atom_id res chain seq x y z
N MET A 1 -35.63 -10.15 34.59
CA MET A 1 -36.09 -9.41 33.42
C MET A 1 -35.14 -8.28 33.03
N ILE A 2 -34.79 -7.41 33.91
CA ILE A 2 -33.86 -6.29 33.63
C ILE A 2 -32.48 -6.78 33.16
N LYS A 3 -31.98 -7.87 33.73
CA LYS A 3 -30.70 -8.46 33.34
C LYS A 3 -30.67 -8.93 31.89
N ARG A 4 -31.77 -9.42 31.36
CA ARG A 4 -31.89 -9.85 29.96
C ARG A 4 -31.78 -8.68 29.00
N LEU A 5 -32.41 -7.55 29.34
CA LEU A 5 -32.31 -6.33 28.51
C LEU A 5 -30.93 -5.78 28.45
N LEU A 6 -30.18 -5.84 29.56
CA LEU A 6 -28.78 -5.39 29.60
C LEU A 6 -27.89 -6.27 28.71
N LEU A 7 -28.09 -7.58 28.70
CA LEU A 7 -27.34 -8.50 27.85
C LEU A 7 -27.61 -8.23 26.36
N PHE A 8 -28.83 -7.95 25.97
CA PHE A 8 -29.18 -7.60 24.60
C PHE A 8 -28.48 -6.29 24.16
N ALA A 9 -28.44 -5.29 25.01
CA ALA A 9 -27.79 -4.03 24.71
C ALA A 9 -26.29 -4.22 24.45
N ALA A 10 -25.63 -5.06 25.24
CA ALA A 10 -24.21 -5.36 25.03
C ALA A 10 -23.94 -6.05 23.68
N VAL A 11 -24.78 -7.01 23.29
CA VAL A 11 -24.65 -7.70 22.00
C VAL A 11 -24.88 -6.75 20.82
N ILE A 12 -25.87 -5.87 20.91
CA ILE A 12 -26.15 -4.87 19.88
C ILE A 12 -24.98 -3.92 19.69
N THR A 13 -24.32 -3.48 20.76
CA THR A 13 -23.15 -2.60 20.69
C THR A 13 -22.02 -3.25 19.90
N PHE A 14 -21.76 -4.54 20.10
CA PHE A 14 -20.75 -5.28 19.34
C PHE A 14 -21.05 -5.33 17.85
N SER A 15 -22.28 -5.61 17.48
CA SER A 15 -22.73 -5.68 16.08
C SER A 15 -22.57 -4.35 15.35
N VAL A 16 -22.80 -3.23 16.03
CA VAL A 16 -22.68 -1.89 15.47
C VAL A 16 -21.23 -1.56 15.12
N GLU A 17 -20.27 -1.97 15.95
CA GLU A 17 -18.84 -1.74 15.66
C GLU A 17 -18.42 -2.50 14.41
N ASP A 18 -18.83 -3.74 14.22
CA ASP A 18 -18.52 -4.52 13.03
C ASP A 18 -19.13 -3.93 11.77
N VAL A 19 -20.33 -3.37 11.84
CA VAL A 19 -21.02 -2.78 10.69
C VAL A 19 -20.32 -1.52 10.16
N PHE A 20 -19.69 -0.74 11.03
CA PHE A 20 -19.02 0.51 10.65
C PHE A 20 -17.52 0.37 10.41
N ALA A 21 -16.97 -0.84 10.50
CA ALA A 21 -15.59 -1.09 10.13
C ALA A 21 -15.38 -0.86 8.64
N VAL A 22 -14.41 -0.01 8.29
CA VAL A 22 -14.06 0.32 6.91
C VAL A 22 -12.70 -0.29 6.61
N GLU A 23 -12.63 -1.04 5.52
CA GLU A 23 -11.39 -1.67 5.09
C GLU A 23 -10.60 -0.77 4.13
N PRO A 24 -9.25 -0.87 4.14
CA PRO A 24 -8.43 -0.19 3.15
C PRO A 24 -8.71 -0.66 1.74
N THR A 25 -8.59 0.25 0.78
CA THR A 25 -8.73 -0.05 -0.64
C THR A 25 -7.64 0.64 -1.43
N ILE A 26 -6.94 -0.11 -2.29
CA ILE A 26 -5.99 0.46 -3.23
C ILE A 26 -6.77 0.98 -4.43
N VAL A 27 -6.70 2.29 -4.69
CA VAL A 27 -7.50 2.96 -5.72
C VAL A 27 -6.70 3.34 -6.96
N THR A 28 -5.44 2.92 -7.05
CA THR A 28 -4.57 3.20 -8.19
C THR A 28 -4.91 2.27 -9.36
N HIS A 29 -4.98 2.84 -10.57
CA HIS A 29 -5.36 2.11 -11.77
C HIS A 29 -4.26 1.99 -12.82
N ILE A 30 -3.08 2.59 -12.59
CA ILE A 30 -1.98 2.56 -13.53
C ILE A 30 -1.23 1.23 -13.39
N GLY A 31 -1.11 0.48 -14.49
CA GLY A 31 -0.40 -0.79 -14.52
C GLY A 31 1.09 -0.61 -14.83
N ASN A 32 1.42 -0.44 -16.11
CA ASN A 32 2.81 -0.36 -16.55
C ASN A 32 3.21 1.08 -16.84
N ILE A 33 4.46 1.42 -16.50
CA ILE A 33 5.08 2.67 -16.91
C ILE A 33 6.30 2.37 -17.77
N THR A 34 6.60 3.27 -18.70
CA THR A 34 7.78 3.20 -19.55
C THR A 34 8.70 4.37 -19.22
N VAL A 35 9.97 4.08 -18.97
CA VAL A 35 11.00 5.07 -18.68
C VAL A 35 12.27 4.73 -19.43
N GLU A 36 13.15 5.70 -19.61
CA GLU A 36 14.48 5.48 -20.16
C GLU A 36 15.49 5.29 -19.02
N ALA A 37 16.56 4.53 -19.31
CA ALA A 37 17.66 4.37 -18.35
C ALA A 37 18.22 5.73 -17.94
N GLY A 38 18.49 5.91 -16.67
CA GLY A 38 18.96 7.16 -16.09
C GLY A 38 17.86 8.11 -15.64
N GLU A 39 16.62 7.90 -16.07
CA GLU A 39 15.48 8.70 -15.63
C GLU A 39 14.95 8.30 -14.26
N THR A 40 13.99 9.06 -13.77
CA THR A 40 13.27 8.77 -12.53
C THR A 40 11.92 8.13 -12.85
N ALA A 41 11.68 6.97 -12.27
CA ALA A 41 10.37 6.31 -12.33
C ALA A 41 9.58 6.65 -11.08
N VAL A 42 8.30 6.97 -11.26
CA VAL A 42 7.35 7.15 -10.15
C VAL A 42 6.23 6.12 -10.31
N LEU A 43 6.15 5.20 -9.36
CA LEU A 43 5.14 4.17 -9.33
C LEU A 43 4.05 4.59 -8.35
N PRO A 44 2.84 4.90 -8.82
CA PRO A 44 1.80 5.40 -7.94
C PRO A 44 1.16 4.28 -7.13
N CYS A 45 0.82 4.60 -5.89
CA CYS A 45 -0.05 3.77 -5.05
C CYS A 45 -0.84 4.69 -4.14
N SER A 46 -2.15 4.69 -4.30
CA SER A 46 -3.05 5.48 -3.47
C SER A 46 -3.98 4.54 -2.72
N VAL A 47 -4.13 4.77 -1.42
CA VAL A 47 -4.89 3.90 -0.53
C VAL A 47 -5.92 4.72 0.23
N ASP A 48 -7.20 4.34 0.06
CA ASP A 48 -8.30 4.88 0.85
C ASP A 48 -8.47 4.07 2.14
N ASN A 49 -8.79 4.76 3.22
CA ASN A 49 -9.12 4.17 4.51
C ASN A 49 -8.00 3.27 5.08
N LEU A 50 -6.76 3.71 4.97
CA LEU A 50 -5.62 2.91 5.45
C LEU A 50 -5.73 2.58 6.95
N GLY A 51 -6.19 3.53 7.77
CA GLY A 51 -6.33 3.32 9.21
C GLY A 51 -4.99 2.97 9.85
N GLY A 52 -4.98 1.93 10.68
CA GLY A 52 -3.77 1.46 11.35
C GLY A 52 -2.92 0.49 10.54
N TYR A 53 -3.29 0.19 9.30
CA TYR A 53 -2.50 -0.68 8.44
C TYR A 53 -1.32 0.07 7.83
N LEU A 54 -0.37 -0.68 7.25
CA LEU A 54 0.85 -0.15 6.68
C LEU A 54 0.97 -0.50 5.21
N VAL A 55 1.58 0.40 4.45
CA VAL A 55 1.87 0.20 3.03
C VAL A 55 3.32 -0.27 2.90
N VAL A 56 3.52 -1.32 2.11
CA VAL A 56 4.82 -1.93 1.85
C VAL A 56 5.01 -2.05 0.35
N TRP A 57 6.16 -1.59 -0.15
CA TRP A 57 6.57 -1.84 -1.53
C TRP A 57 7.58 -2.98 -1.58
N THR A 58 7.38 -3.88 -2.53
CA THR A 58 8.31 -4.98 -2.81
C THR A 58 8.73 -4.97 -4.26
N ASP A 59 9.89 -5.53 -4.55
CA ASP A 59 10.40 -5.69 -5.92
C ASP A 59 9.92 -7.00 -6.57
N LYS A 60 10.45 -7.27 -7.76
CA LYS A 60 10.09 -8.46 -8.56
C LYS A 60 10.46 -9.79 -7.89
N TRP A 61 11.31 -9.77 -6.87
CA TRP A 61 11.69 -10.96 -6.08
C TRP A 61 11.03 -10.98 -4.71
N SER A 62 10.03 -10.13 -4.49
CA SER A 62 9.35 -9.95 -3.20
C SER A 62 10.26 -9.45 -2.08
N THR A 63 11.36 -8.79 -2.43
CA THR A 63 12.21 -8.11 -1.46
C THR A 63 11.54 -6.83 -1.01
N ILE A 64 11.49 -6.60 0.30
CA ILE A 64 10.89 -5.39 0.87
C ILE A 64 11.80 -4.19 0.57
N LEU A 65 11.25 -3.21 -0.15
CA LEU A 65 11.93 -1.96 -0.46
C LEU A 65 11.63 -0.90 0.58
N THR A 66 10.36 -0.77 0.94
CA THR A 66 9.88 0.25 1.89
C THR A 66 8.86 -0.36 2.84
N TYR A 67 8.78 0.23 4.02
CA TYR A 67 7.82 -0.12 5.05
C TYR A 67 7.29 1.19 5.62
N ASP A 68 6.03 1.51 5.37
CA ASP A 68 5.48 2.84 5.63
C ASP A 68 6.29 3.88 4.83
N ILE A 69 6.89 4.87 5.46
CA ILE A 69 7.78 5.84 4.81
C ILE A 69 9.27 5.46 4.94
N SER A 70 9.59 4.40 5.67
CA SER A 70 10.96 3.97 5.90
C SER A 70 11.50 3.19 4.70
N ILE A 71 12.70 3.55 4.26
CA ILE A 71 13.41 2.82 3.20
C ILE A 71 14.18 1.69 3.86
N ILE A 72 13.84 0.46 3.52
CA ILE A 72 14.42 -0.75 4.11
C ILE A 72 15.61 -1.24 3.30
N ILE A 73 15.50 -1.20 1.97
CA ILE A 73 16.58 -1.61 1.08
C ILE A 73 17.75 -0.62 1.15
N ASP A 74 18.97 -1.13 1.06
CA ASP A 74 20.17 -0.28 0.98
C ASP A 74 20.40 0.19 -0.47
N ASP A 75 19.53 1.10 -0.90
CA ASP A 75 19.61 1.71 -2.24
C ASP A 75 19.13 3.16 -2.12
N ASP A 76 20.05 4.10 -2.28
CA ASP A 76 19.77 5.54 -2.13
C ASP A 76 18.96 6.14 -3.28
N ARG A 77 18.69 5.36 -4.34
CA ARG A 77 17.84 5.78 -5.46
C ARG A 77 16.35 5.70 -5.14
N ILE A 78 15.98 4.98 -4.08
CA ILE A 78 14.59 4.68 -3.71
C ILE A 78 14.13 5.66 -2.63
N SER A 79 12.91 6.18 -2.82
CA SER A 79 12.24 7.00 -1.82
C SER A 79 10.72 6.87 -1.97
N ILE A 80 10.01 7.35 -0.97
CA ILE A 80 8.54 7.45 -0.98
C ILE A 80 8.17 8.91 -1.06
N ILE A 81 7.27 9.27 -1.98
CA ILE A 81 6.66 10.61 -2.01
C ILE A 81 5.16 10.51 -1.79
N ARG A 82 4.65 11.46 -1.04
CA ARG A 82 3.24 11.52 -0.66
C ARG A 82 2.67 12.91 -0.96
N PRO A 83 2.28 13.16 -2.25
CA PRO A 83 1.66 14.44 -2.61
C PRO A 83 0.36 14.70 -1.85
N SER A 84 -0.35 13.64 -1.47
CA SER A 84 -1.54 13.71 -0.62
C SER A 84 -1.48 12.65 0.48
N PRO A 85 -2.34 12.74 1.53
CA PRO A 85 -2.36 11.74 2.61
C PRO A 85 -2.68 10.31 2.17
N VAL A 86 -3.32 10.12 1.00
CA VAL A 86 -3.64 8.78 0.49
C VAL A 86 -2.54 8.20 -0.39
N ASP A 87 -1.56 9.01 -0.79
CA ASP A 87 -0.52 8.61 -1.73
C ASP A 87 0.68 7.99 -1.02
N TRP A 88 1.19 6.91 -1.63
CA TRP A 88 2.35 6.15 -1.19
C TRP A 88 3.21 5.78 -2.40
N ASN A 89 3.61 6.79 -3.17
CA ASN A 89 4.27 6.58 -4.44
C ASN A 89 5.73 6.19 -4.25
N LEU A 90 6.15 5.13 -4.93
CA LEU A 90 7.56 4.72 -4.95
C LEU A 90 8.29 5.54 -6.01
N VAL A 91 9.37 6.19 -5.61
CA VAL A 91 10.25 6.92 -6.51
C VAL A 91 11.55 6.14 -6.66
N PHE A 92 11.94 5.89 -7.91
CA PHE A 92 13.13 5.16 -8.27
C PHE A 92 13.96 6.03 -9.21
N ARG A 93 15.05 6.62 -8.68
CA ARG A 93 15.91 7.54 -9.43
C ARG A 93 17.00 6.78 -10.17
N ASN A 94 17.51 7.37 -11.23
CA ASN A 94 18.61 6.83 -12.02
C ASN A 94 18.38 5.36 -12.34
N ILE A 95 17.25 5.08 -12.96
CA ILE A 95 16.79 3.72 -13.22
C ILE A 95 17.73 3.01 -14.20
N LYS A 96 17.95 1.72 -13.98
CA LYS A 96 18.83 0.88 -14.79
C LYS A 96 18.01 -0.20 -15.47
N TYR A 97 18.54 -0.77 -16.55
CA TYR A 97 17.83 -1.82 -17.30
C TYR A 97 17.46 -3.02 -16.44
N ASN A 98 18.32 -3.43 -15.51
CA ASN A 98 18.02 -4.55 -14.62
C ASN A 98 16.99 -4.23 -13.53
N ASP A 99 16.59 -2.97 -13.37
CA ASP A 99 15.49 -2.59 -12.51
C ASP A 99 14.12 -2.89 -13.12
N ALA A 100 14.05 -3.21 -14.41
CA ALA A 100 12.81 -3.54 -15.08
C ALA A 100 12.13 -4.75 -14.44
N GLY A 101 10.83 -4.71 -14.35
CA GLY A 101 10.02 -5.77 -13.76
C GLY A 101 8.82 -5.24 -13.01
N ASN A 102 8.16 -6.10 -12.26
CA ASN A 102 6.99 -5.75 -11.48
C ASN A 102 7.36 -5.37 -10.06
N TYR A 103 6.75 -4.29 -9.60
CA TYR A 103 6.84 -3.81 -8.22
C TYR A 103 5.45 -3.87 -7.60
N THR A 104 5.36 -4.26 -6.36
CA THR A 104 4.08 -4.49 -5.70
C THR A 104 3.90 -3.53 -4.54
N CYS A 105 2.82 -2.76 -4.58
CA CYS A 105 2.31 -1.99 -3.46
C CYS A 105 1.32 -2.87 -2.71
N GLN A 106 1.54 -3.11 -1.42
CA GLN A 106 0.68 -3.98 -0.64
C GLN A 106 0.36 -3.38 0.72
N ILE A 107 -0.79 -3.79 1.25
CA ILE A 107 -1.27 -3.39 2.57
C ILE A 107 -1.30 -4.65 3.44
N ASN A 108 -0.84 -4.55 4.68
CA ASN A 108 -0.75 -5.67 5.61
C ASN A 108 -2.10 -6.10 6.21
N THR A 109 -3.14 -6.07 5.41
CA THR A 109 -4.44 -6.67 5.74
C THR A 109 -4.39 -8.19 5.67
N ARG A 110 -5.44 -8.86 6.12
CA ARG A 110 -5.57 -10.32 6.03
C ARG A 110 -6.90 -10.68 5.38
N PRO A 111 -6.92 -11.18 4.15
CA PRO A 111 -5.76 -11.40 3.27
C PRO A 111 -5.10 -10.10 2.81
N VAL A 112 -3.84 -10.17 2.41
CA VAL A 112 -3.07 -9.03 1.92
C VAL A 112 -3.72 -8.48 0.66
N LYS A 113 -3.91 -7.15 0.61
CA LYS A 113 -4.33 -6.43 -0.59
C LYS A 113 -3.09 -5.90 -1.30
N PHE A 114 -3.05 -6.02 -2.61
CA PHE A 114 -1.88 -5.59 -3.38
C PHE A 114 -2.25 -5.09 -4.77
N ARG A 115 -1.34 -4.30 -5.35
CA ARG A 115 -1.40 -3.84 -6.73
C ARG A 115 0.00 -3.87 -7.33
N GLN A 116 0.13 -4.47 -8.52
CA GLN A 116 1.40 -4.51 -9.23
C GLN A 116 1.48 -3.40 -10.27
N SER A 117 2.67 -2.84 -10.40
CA SER A 117 3.02 -1.87 -11.44
C SER A 117 4.28 -2.35 -12.14
N GLY A 118 4.26 -2.43 -13.46
CA GLY A 118 5.42 -2.78 -14.26
C GLY A 118 6.27 -1.56 -14.57
N CYS A 119 7.58 -1.69 -14.43
CA CYS A 119 8.56 -0.70 -14.89
C CYS A 119 9.28 -1.27 -16.10
N MET A 120 9.19 -0.60 -17.27
CA MET A 120 9.66 -1.08 -18.57
C MET A 120 10.50 -0.01 -19.25
N PHE A 121 11.32 -0.45 -20.18
CA PHE A 121 12.17 0.43 -21.01
C PHE A 121 11.74 0.48 -22.45
#